data_5dbc7f4c963ec4ef288c39163073faaa
#
_entry.id   5dbc7f4c963ec4ef288c39163073faaa
#
_cell.length_a   1.000
_cell.length_b   1.000
_cell.length_c   1.000
_cell.angle_alpha   90.00
_cell.angle_beta   90.00
_cell.angle_gamma   90.00
#
_symmetry.space_group_name_H-M   'P 1'
#
loop_
_entity.id
_entity.type
_entity.pdbx_description
1 polymer ?
#
loop_
_entity_poly.entity_id
_entity_poly.type
_entity_poly.pdbx_seq_one_letter_code
_entity_poly.pdbx_strand_id
1 'polypeptide(L)'
;MKSVAINGFGTIGKRVADAVAAQDDMKVIGVSKTRPNFEARTAVEEKWYSLYIGIPEREGLFKEAGIEIAGTVEDMIQEADIVVDCTPGNIGPQNLEMYKKAGVKAIY
;
A
#
# COMPACT_ATOMS: atom_id res chain seq x y z
N MET A 1 7.71 13.69 -11.06
CA MET A 1 7.38 13.30 -9.68
C MET A 1 7.38 11.79 -9.55
N LYS A 2 8.10 11.24 -8.61
CA LYS A 2 8.17 9.80 -8.38
C LYS A 2 6.90 9.29 -7.70
N SER A 3 6.36 8.20 -8.20
CA SER A 3 5.18 7.55 -7.62
C SER A 3 5.62 6.48 -6.63
N VAL A 4 5.18 6.60 -5.39
CA VAL A 4 5.57 5.69 -4.31
C VAL A 4 4.35 4.91 -3.82
N ALA A 5 4.49 3.60 -3.77
CA ALA A 5 3.49 2.71 -3.20
C ALA A 5 3.97 2.23 -1.83
N ILE A 6 3.07 2.21 -0.86
CA ILE A 6 3.38 1.75 0.49
C ILE A 6 2.68 0.40 0.68
N ASN A 7 3.46 -0.67 0.70
CA ASN A 7 2.90 -2.00 0.93
C ASN A 7 2.91 -2.29 2.43
N GLY A 8 1.75 -2.19 3.04
CA GLY A 8 1.57 -2.36 4.48
C GLY A 8 1.35 -1.05 5.21
N PHE A 9 0.10 -0.60 5.32
CA PHE A 9 -0.24 0.67 5.97
C PHE A 9 -0.54 0.47 7.46
N GLY A 10 0.50 0.08 8.21
CA GLY A 10 0.46 0.01 9.66
C GLY A 10 1.13 1.23 10.27
N THR A 11 1.66 1.11 11.48
CA THR A 11 2.30 2.22 12.18
C THR A 11 3.49 2.79 11.41
N ILE A 12 4.36 1.93 10.91
CA ILE A 12 5.53 2.36 10.15
C ILE A 12 5.13 2.86 8.78
N GLY A 13 4.26 2.14 8.09
CA GLY A 13 3.79 2.54 6.76
C GLY A 13 3.11 3.90 6.76
N LYS A 14 2.36 4.20 7.81
CA LYS A 14 1.70 5.49 7.96
C LYS A 14 2.73 6.62 8.06
N ARG A 15 3.79 6.41 8.82
CA ARG A 15 4.87 7.40 8.96
C ARG A 15 5.63 7.59 7.65
N VAL A 16 5.88 6.51 6.94
CA VAL A 16 6.55 6.58 5.64
C VAL A 16 5.69 7.34 4.64
N ALA A 17 4.40 7.06 4.61
CA ALA A 17 3.47 7.75 3.72
C ALA A 17 3.43 9.25 4.00
N ASP A 18 3.40 9.64 5.26
CA ASP A 18 3.42 11.06 5.64
C ASP A 18 4.72 11.73 5.22
N ALA A 19 5.86 11.03 5.38
CA ALA A 19 7.16 11.56 4.97
C ALA A 19 7.24 11.74 3.45
N VAL A 20 6.71 10.78 2.68
CA VAL A 20 6.68 10.87 1.23
C VAL A 20 5.78 12.01 0.77
N ALA A 21 4.61 12.13 1.38
CA ALA A 21 3.66 13.18 1.03
C ALA A 21 4.19 14.58 1.30
N ALA A 22 5.16 14.71 2.22
CA ALA A 22 5.80 15.98 2.53
C ALA A 22 6.88 16.38 1.51
N GLN A 23 7.26 15.49 0.60
CA GLN A 23 8.28 15.77 -0.41
C GLN A 23 7.63 16.37 -1.65
N ASP A 24 8.33 17.34 -2.27
CA ASP A 24 7.83 17.99 -3.48
C ASP A 24 8.01 17.14 -4.74
N ASP A 25 8.93 16.18 -4.71
CA ASP A 25 9.28 15.36 -5.87
C ASP A 25 8.73 13.94 -5.82
N MET A 26 7.90 13.64 -4.82
CA MET A 26 7.29 12.32 -4.66
C MET A 26 5.81 12.43 -4.33
N LYS A 27 5.06 11.38 -4.65
CA LYS A 27 3.66 11.28 -4.27
C LYS A 27 3.33 9.84 -3.85
N VAL A 28 2.41 9.69 -2.91
CA VAL A 28 1.88 8.38 -2.54
C VAL A 28 0.78 8.02 -3.52
N ILE A 29 1.00 6.98 -4.34
CA ILE A 29 -0.04 6.55 -5.29
C ILE A 29 -1.01 5.56 -4.67
N GLY A 30 -0.63 4.93 -3.59
CA GLY A 30 -1.50 3.99 -2.92
C GLY A 30 -0.84 3.36 -1.71
N VAL A 31 -1.68 2.79 -0.86
CA VAL A 31 -1.25 2.05 0.32
C VAL A 31 -2.03 0.73 0.35
N SER A 32 -1.54 -0.28 1.05
CA SER A 32 -2.22 -1.56 1.13
C SER A 32 -2.56 -1.95 2.54
N LYS A 33 -3.62 -2.73 2.69
CA LYS A 33 -4.05 -3.33 3.94
C LYS A 33 -4.58 -4.73 3.69
N THR A 34 -4.44 -5.60 4.67
CA THR A 34 -5.00 -6.94 4.61
C THR A 34 -6.32 -7.06 5.38
N ARG A 35 -6.68 -6.04 6.17
CA ARG A 35 -7.92 -6.01 6.95
C ARG A 35 -8.54 -4.62 6.94
N PRO A 36 -9.89 -4.51 6.97
CA PRO A 36 -10.57 -3.22 7.00
C PRO A 36 -10.63 -2.66 8.43
N ASN A 37 -9.47 -2.41 9.02
CA ASN A 37 -9.37 -1.91 10.38
C ASN A 37 -9.33 -0.37 10.41
N PHE A 38 -9.06 0.18 11.58
CA PHE A 38 -8.99 1.63 11.78
C PHE A 38 -7.99 2.29 10.82
N GLU A 39 -6.85 1.67 10.62
CA GLU A 39 -5.81 2.22 9.75
C GLU A 39 -6.25 2.27 8.28
N ALA A 40 -7.03 1.28 7.83
CA ALA A 40 -7.59 1.29 6.48
C ALA A 40 -8.55 2.46 6.30
N ARG A 41 -9.39 2.73 7.29
CA ARG A 41 -10.30 3.88 7.26
C ARG A 41 -9.55 5.19 7.28
N THR A 42 -8.48 5.29 8.06
CA THR A 42 -7.63 6.48 8.10
C THR A 42 -7.06 6.78 6.71
N ALA A 43 -6.58 5.75 6.01
CA ALA A 43 -6.00 5.92 4.68
C ALA A 43 -7.00 6.52 3.70
N VAL A 44 -8.23 6.01 3.70
CA VAL A 44 -9.25 6.43 2.74
C VAL A 44 -9.94 7.72 3.17
N GLU A 45 -10.37 7.81 4.42
CA GLU A 45 -11.24 8.89 4.89
C GLU A 45 -10.49 10.15 5.30
N GLU A 46 -9.28 10.01 5.85
CA GLU A 46 -8.51 11.14 6.36
C GLU A 46 -7.36 11.54 5.45
N LYS A 47 -6.69 10.58 4.84
CA LYS A 47 -5.50 10.85 4.03
C LYS A 47 -5.77 10.87 2.53
N TRP A 48 -6.94 10.38 2.10
CA TRP A 48 -7.34 10.35 0.69
C TRP A 48 -6.40 9.51 -0.19
N TYR A 49 -5.75 8.50 0.39
CA TYR A 49 -4.93 7.57 -0.38
C TYR A 49 -5.81 6.53 -1.04
N SER A 50 -5.42 6.06 -2.22
CA SER A 50 -6.03 4.89 -2.82
C SER A 50 -5.64 3.67 -2.00
N LEU A 51 -6.61 2.85 -1.64
CA LEU A 51 -6.39 1.66 -0.82
C LEU A 51 -6.41 0.42 -1.68
N TYR A 52 -5.37 -0.39 -1.56
CA TYR A 52 -5.24 -1.65 -2.28
C TYR A 52 -5.31 -2.82 -1.29
N ILE A 53 -5.84 -3.93 -1.76
CA ILE A 53 -6.04 -5.10 -0.90
C ILE A 53 -4.85 -6.04 -0.98
N GLY A 54 -4.28 -6.41 0.19
CA GLY A 54 -3.15 -7.32 0.26
C GLY A 54 -3.55 -8.79 0.12
N ILE A 55 -4.76 -9.13 0.52
CA ILE A 55 -5.30 -10.48 0.41
C ILE A 55 -6.62 -10.39 -0.35
N PRO A 56 -6.63 -10.66 -1.66
CA PRO A 56 -7.81 -10.47 -2.50
C PRO A 56 -9.06 -11.21 -2.01
N GLU A 57 -8.89 -12.35 -1.37
CA GLU A 57 -9.99 -13.15 -0.85
C GLU A 57 -10.78 -12.43 0.26
N ARG A 58 -10.23 -11.36 0.81
CA ARG A 58 -10.86 -10.57 1.87
C ARG A 58 -11.61 -9.35 1.35
N GLU A 59 -11.76 -9.21 0.04
CA GLU A 59 -12.46 -8.08 -0.56
C GLU A 59 -13.85 -7.86 0.03
N GLY A 60 -14.58 -8.95 0.28
CA GLY A 60 -15.90 -8.87 0.88
C GLY A 60 -15.93 -8.20 2.24
N LEU A 61 -14.87 -8.37 3.05
CA LEU A 61 -14.77 -7.75 4.36
C LEU A 61 -14.66 -6.23 4.25
N PHE A 62 -13.91 -5.75 3.27
CA PHE A 62 -13.78 -4.31 3.02
C PHE A 62 -15.09 -3.73 2.53
N LYS A 63 -15.77 -4.45 1.66
CA LYS A 63 -17.06 -4.04 1.13
C LYS A 63 -18.10 -3.91 2.24
N GLU A 64 -18.15 -4.89 3.15
CA GLU A 64 -19.04 -4.85 4.30
C GLU A 64 -18.73 -3.67 5.22
N ALA A 65 -17.47 -3.30 5.35
CA ALA A 65 -17.05 -2.17 6.15
C ALA A 65 -17.26 -0.82 5.47
N GLY A 66 -17.70 -0.81 4.22
CA GLY A 66 -17.94 0.40 3.46
C GLY A 66 -16.65 1.06 2.98
N ILE A 67 -15.58 0.28 2.83
CA ILE A 67 -14.28 0.79 2.39
C ILE A 67 -14.05 0.40 0.93
N GLU A 68 -13.82 1.40 0.09
CA GLU A 68 -13.57 1.18 -1.33
C GLU A 68 -12.13 0.72 -1.58
N ILE A 69 -11.97 -0.28 -2.43
CA ILE A 69 -10.68 -0.85 -2.81
C ILE A 69 -10.37 -0.45 -4.25
N ALA A 70 -9.19 0.09 -4.48
CA ALA A 70 -8.75 0.50 -5.82
C ALA A 70 -8.24 -0.68 -6.66
N GLY A 71 -7.76 -1.75 -6.02
CA GLY A 71 -7.27 -2.92 -6.69
C GLY A 71 -6.45 -3.79 -5.76
N THR A 72 -5.64 -4.69 -6.32
CA THR A 72 -4.74 -5.56 -5.55
C THR A 72 -3.37 -4.89 -5.40
N VAL A 73 -2.53 -5.46 -4.52
CA VAL A 73 -1.16 -4.99 -4.37
C VAL A 73 -0.40 -5.10 -5.70
N GLU A 74 -0.66 -6.15 -6.47
CA GLU A 74 -0.01 -6.31 -7.78
C GLU A 74 -0.38 -5.15 -8.72
N ASP A 75 -1.63 -4.72 -8.70
CA ASP A 75 -2.07 -3.56 -9.49
C ASP A 75 -1.35 -2.30 -9.05
N MET A 76 -1.19 -2.12 -7.74
CA MET A 76 -0.54 -0.95 -7.17
C MET A 76 0.93 -0.84 -7.58
N ILE A 77 1.67 -1.94 -7.47
CA ILE A 77 3.10 -1.91 -7.76
C ILE A 77 3.40 -1.72 -9.24
N GLN A 78 2.50 -2.10 -10.14
CA GLN A 78 2.67 -1.87 -11.57
C GLN A 78 2.64 -0.39 -11.93
N GLU A 79 1.98 0.42 -11.12
CA GLU A 79 1.89 1.86 -11.35
C GLU A 79 2.95 2.65 -10.59
N ALA A 80 3.71 1.99 -9.72
CA ALA A 80 4.68 2.66 -8.86
C ALA A 80 6.07 2.72 -9.48
N ASP A 81 6.77 3.81 -9.22
CA ASP A 81 8.21 3.89 -9.49
C ASP A 81 9.00 3.21 -8.39
N ILE A 82 8.52 3.34 -7.15
CA ILE A 82 9.18 2.80 -5.96
C ILE A 82 8.13 2.20 -5.05
N VAL A 83 8.44 1.04 -4.46
CA VAL A 83 7.62 0.43 -3.42
C VAL A 83 8.40 0.43 -2.12
N VAL A 84 7.78 0.91 -1.05
CA VAL A 84 8.33 0.76 0.30
C VAL A 84 7.57 -0.37 0.99
N ASP A 85 8.29 -1.42 1.36
CA ASP A 85 7.70 -2.58 2.00
C ASP A 85 7.71 -2.40 3.51
N CYS A 86 6.53 -2.22 4.08
CA CYS A 86 6.33 -2.08 5.53
C CYS A 86 5.52 -3.24 6.09
N THR A 87 5.48 -4.37 5.37
CA THR A 87 4.79 -5.57 5.83
C THR A 87 5.57 -6.26 6.94
N PRO A 88 4.90 -7.10 7.76
CA PRO A 88 5.61 -7.89 8.77
C PRO A 88 6.71 -8.77 8.15
N GLY A 89 7.78 -9.00 8.87
CA GLY A 89 8.96 -9.69 8.35
C GLY A 89 8.71 -11.09 7.81
N ASN A 90 7.67 -11.77 8.29
CA ASN A 90 7.32 -13.11 7.81
C ASN A 90 6.64 -13.10 6.44
N ILE A 91 6.21 -11.95 5.96
CA ILE A 91 5.57 -11.80 4.65
C ILE A 91 6.55 -11.23 3.61
N GLY A 92 7.55 -10.49 4.07
CA GLY A 92 8.50 -9.80 3.21
C GLY A 92 9.14 -10.68 2.12
N PRO A 93 9.63 -11.89 2.43
CA PRO A 93 10.23 -12.75 1.41
C PRO A 93 9.32 -13.11 0.25
N GLN A 94 8.03 -13.28 0.50
CA GLN A 94 7.06 -13.56 -0.56
C GLN A 94 6.83 -12.33 -1.44
N ASN A 95 6.83 -11.15 -0.85
CA ASN A 95 6.68 -9.90 -1.59
C ASN A 95 7.88 -9.61 -2.48
N LEU A 96 9.07 -10.05 -2.08
CA LEU A 96 10.28 -9.84 -2.85
C LEU A 96 10.18 -10.40 -4.27
N GLU A 97 9.63 -11.61 -4.41
CA GLU A 97 9.43 -12.21 -5.73
C GLU A 97 8.47 -11.40 -6.58
N MET A 98 7.40 -10.89 -5.96
CA MET A 98 6.42 -10.06 -6.64
C MET A 98 7.05 -8.78 -7.18
N TYR A 99 7.90 -8.14 -6.39
CA TYR A 99 8.59 -6.92 -6.81
C TYR A 99 9.56 -7.17 -7.96
N LYS A 100 10.28 -8.29 -7.90
CA LYS A 100 11.20 -8.68 -8.98
C LYS A 100 10.48 -8.91 -10.29
N LYS A 101 9.34 -9.59 -10.25
CA LYS A 101 8.52 -9.83 -11.45
C LYS A 101 7.99 -8.55 -12.05
N ALA A 102 7.61 -7.61 -11.21
CA ALA A 102 7.09 -6.32 -11.66
C ALA A 102 8.19 -5.37 -12.15
N GLY A 103 9.45 -5.66 -11.83
CA GLY A 103 10.56 -4.81 -12.19
C GLY A 103 10.57 -3.48 -11.45
N VAL A 104 9.89 -3.39 -10.32
CA VAL A 104 9.80 -2.17 -9.54
C VAL A 104 10.94 -2.11 -8.51
N LYS A 105 11.42 -0.89 -8.25
CA LYS A 105 12.41 -0.66 -7.21
C LYS A 105 11.76 -0.76 -5.84
N ALA A 106 12.28 -1.62 -4.99
CA ALA A 106 11.71 -1.85 -3.67
C ALA A 106 12.68 -1.53 -2.54
N ILE A 107 12.16 -0.95 -1.46
CA ILE A 107 12.90 -0.60 -0.25
C ILE A 107 12.25 -1.35 0.90
N TYR A 108 13.07 -2.04 1.68
CA TYR A 108 12.59 -2.85 2.82
C TYR A 108 13.01 -2.26 4.15
#